data_7d44217c2585a362beff9fcb27eaffc8
#
_entry.id   7d44217c2585a362beff9fcb27eaffc8
#
_cell.length_a   1.000
_cell.length_b   1.000
_cell.length_c   1.000
_cell.angle_alpha   90.00
_cell.angle_beta   90.00
_cell.angle_gamma   90.00
#
_symmetry.space_group_name_H-M   'P 1'
#
loop_
_entity.id
_entity.type
_entity.pdbx_description
1 polymer ?
#
loop_
_entity_poly.entity_id
_entity_poly.type
_entity_poly.pdbx_seq_one_letter_code
_entity_poly.pdbx_strand_id
1 'polypeptide(L)'
;MVITSGAALAVDIGNLSGQSCGDFSGTWHFVNNQTGGAGPGVLTASWSSGDSCTVGPSKVLANTQHFDCIASGTLLSASTNLPGKLVLSDFSCGSKEEPPCDPKKEDCKK
;
A
#
# COMPACT_ATOMS: atom_id res chain seq x y z
N MET A 1 29.22 0.97 13.31
CA MET A 1 28.85 1.08 12.91
C MET A 1 28.23 1.19 12.18
N VAL A 2 27.99 1.15 11.87
CA VAL A 2 27.49 1.34 11.23
C VAL A 2 26.74 1.29 10.63
N ILE A 3 26.48 0.99 10.47
CA ILE A 3 25.83 0.88 9.90
C ILE A 3 24.90 1.35 9.59
N THR A 4 24.63 1.23 9.88
CA THR A 4 23.72 2.20 9.65
C THR A 4 23.38 2.52 8.23
N SER A 5 24.16 2.24 7.33
CA SER A 5 23.89 2.54 5.94
C SER A 5 22.57 1.93 5.47
N GLY A 6 22.20 0.79 6.01
CA GLY A 6 20.94 0.19 5.67
C GLY A 6 19.78 1.08 6.04
N ALA A 7 19.89 1.73 7.19
CA ALA A 7 18.83 2.62 7.64
C ALA A 7 18.68 3.81 6.70
N ALA A 8 19.74 4.25 6.09
CA ALA A 8 19.69 5.41 5.21
C ALA A 8 18.88 5.14 3.96
N LEU A 9 18.62 3.88 3.62
CA LEU A 9 17.87 3.52 2.43
C LEU A 9 16.41 3.19 2.71
N ALA A 10 15.99 3.28 3.97
CA ALA A 10 14.61 2.97 4.32
C ALA A 10 13.81 4.25 4.47
N VAL A 11 12.56 4.23 4.00
CA VAL A 11 11.66 5.37 4.18
C VAL A 11 10.34 4.91 4.74
N ASP A 12 9.77 5.75 5.60
CA ASP A 12 8.43 5.55 6.14
C ASP A 12 7.43 6.37 5.34
N ILE A 13 6.18 5.92 5.36
CA ILE A 13 5.11 6.63 4.68
C ILE A 13 4.99 8.06 5.23
N GLY A 14 4.87 9.00 4.31
CA GLY A 14 4.85 10.41 4.65
C GLY A 14 3.47 11.02 4.81
N ASN A 15 2.43 10.37 4.32
CA ASN A 15 1.07 10.93 4.38
C ASN A 15 0.10 10.07 5.17
N LEU A 16 0.60 9.43 6.23
CA LEU A 16 -0.25 8.63 7.10
C LEU A 16 -1.20 9.56 7.87
N SER A 17 -2.49 9.30 7.78
CA SER A 17 -3.47 10.18 8.40
C SER A 17 -4.73 9.43 8.86
N GLY A 18 -4.60 8.18 9.24
CA GLY A 18 -5.73 7.42 9.77
C GLY A 18 -6.65 6.85 8.70
N GLN A 19 -6.15 6.69 7.49
CA GLN A 19 -6.94 6.11 6.40
C GLN A 19 -7.41 4.71 6.79
N SER A 20 -8.69 4.41 6.52
CA SER A 20 -9.29 3.18 7.02
C SER A 20 -10.34 2.63 6.08
N CYS A 21 -10.42 1.32 6.02
CA CYS A 21 -11.51 0.62 5.38
C CYS A 21 -12.47 0.01 6.42
N GLY A 22 -12.21 0.23 7.71
CA GLY A 22 -13.04 -0.36 8.75
C GLY A 22 -13.03 -1.87 8.64
N ASP A 23 -14.21 -2.47 8.64
CA ASP A 23 -14.32 -3.92 8.58
C ASP A 23 -14.25 -4.48 7.16
N PHE A 24 -14.16 -3.61 6.16
CA PHE A 24 -14.12 -4.07 4.78
C PHE A 24 -12.69 -4.25 4.32
N SER A 25 -12.48 -5.26 3.49
CA SER A 25 -11.21 -5.42 2.81
C SER A 25 -11.09 -4.36 1.73
N GLY A 26 -9.90 -3.85 1.54
CA GLY A 26 -9.66 -2.84 0.52
C GLY A 26 -8.35 -3.09 -0.21
N THR A 27 -8.22 -2.44 -1.36
CA THR A 27 -6.97 -2.43 -2.10
C THR A 27 -6.26 -1.13 -1.82
N TRP A 28 -5.02 -1.23 -1.37
CA TRP A 28 -4.22 -0.07 -0.97
C TRP A 28 -3.04 0.06 -1.92
N HIS A 29 -2.91 1.22 -2.54
CA HIS A 29 -1.87 1.46 -3.54
C HIS A 29 -0.86 2.47 -3.00
N PHE A 30 0.38 2.02 -2.88
CA PHE A 30 1.48 2.85 -2.39
C PHE A 30 2.43 3.18 -3.53
N VAL A 31 3.04 4.36 -3.46
CA VAL A 31 4.03 4.78 -4.44
C VAL A 31 5.26 5.28 -3.70
N ASN A 32 6.41 4.75 -4.06
CA ASN A 32 7.69 5.24 -3.57
C ASN A 32 8.33 6.05 -4.68
N ASN A 33 8.40 7.36 -4.47
CA ASN A 33 8.98 8.29 -5.44
C ASN A 33 10.46 8.47 -5.17
N GLN A 34 11.17 9.00 -6.15
CA GLN A 34 12.58 9.39 -6.01
C GLN A 34 13.45 8.20 -5.63
N THR A 35 13.21 7.07 -6.30
CA THR A 35 13.99 5.87 -6.04
C THR A 35 15.36 5.88 -6.69
N GLY A 36 15.60 6.81 -7.62
CA GLY A 36 16.91 6.99 -8.21
C GLY A 36 17.40 5.78 -9.01
N GLY A 37 16.49 5.07 -9.63
CA GLY A 37 16.87 3.90 -10.41
C GLY A 37 17.17 2.66 -9.57
N ALA A 38 16.78 2.66 -8.31
CA ALA A 38 17.00 1.50 -7.44
C ALA A 38 16.29 0.27 -7.99
N GLY A 39 16.84 -0.90 -7.72
CA GLY A 39 16.20 -2.16 -8.05
C GLY A 39 14.94 -2.37 -7.20
N PRO A 40 14.19 -3.46 -7.45
CA PRO A 40 12.95 -3.69 -6.74
C PRO A 40 13.11 -3.70 -5.23
N GLY A 41 12.27 -2.92 -4.55
CA GLY A 41 12.30 -2.85 -3.11
C GLY A 41 11.25 -3.77 -2.49
N VAL A 42 11.02 -3.60 -1.19
CA VAL A 42 10.02 -4.34 -0.44
C VAL A 42 9.23 -3.37 0.40
N LEU A 43 7.92 -3.43 0.29
CA LEU A 43 7.01 -2.66 1.14
C LEU A 43 6.58 -3.53 2.31
N THR A 44 6.58 -2.97 3.51
CA THR A 44 6.02 -3.60 4.69
C THR A 44 5.02 -2.64 5.30
N ALA A 45 3.80 -3.11 5.49
CA ALA A 45 2.72 -2.27 6.02
C ALA A 45 1.89 -3.08 7.02
N SER A 46 1.24 -2.37 7.95
CA SER A 46 0.40 -3.01 8.96
C SER A 46 -0.84 -2.18 9.22
N TRP A 47 -1.92 -2.85 9.60
CA TRP A 47 -3.23 -2.24 9.84
C TRP A 47 -3.76 -2.64 11.21
N SER A 48 -4.67 -1.82 11.72
CA SER A 48 -5.25 -2.03 13.05
C SER A 48 -6.03 -3.35 13.16
N SER A 49 -6.46 -3.90 12.05
CA SER A 49 -7.17 -5.18 12.03
C SER A 49 -6.27 -6.36 12.36
N GLY A 50 -4.96 -6.16 12.33
CA GLY A 50 -4.00 -7.24 12.42
C GLY A 50 -3.47 -7.65 11.05
N ASP A 51 -4.03 -7.11 9.99
CA ASP A 51 -3.52 -7.40 8.64
C ASP A 51 -2.13 -6.79 8.48
N SER A 52 -1.32 -7.45 7.69
CA SER A 52 -0.01 -6.95 7.32
C SER A 52 0.28 -7.33 5.87
N CYS A 53 1.22 -6.63 5.27
CA CYS A 53 1.54 -6.83 3.87
C CYS A 53 3.04 -6.64 3.69
N THR A 54 3.70 -7.64 3.14
CA THR A 54 5.12 -7.56 2.79
C THR A 54 5.21 -7.99 1.33
N VAL A 55 5.45 -7.04 0.44
CA VAL A 55 5.36 -7.31 -1.00
C VAL A 55 6.45 -6.61 -1.76
N GLY A 56 6.81 -7.18 -2.91
CA GLY A 56 7.61 -6.49 -3.90
C GLY A 56 6.74 -5.57 -4.73
N PRO A 57 7.33 -4.78 -5.60
CA PRO A 57 6.56 -3.81 -6.38
C PRO A 57 5.74 -4.50 -7.47
N SER A 58 4.56 -3.95 -7.73
CA SER A 58 3.76 -4.34 -8.87
C SER A 58 4.26 -3.67 -10.14
N LYS A 59 5.03 -2.59 -9.99
CA LYS A 59 5.56 -1.86 -11.13
C LYS A 59 6.82 -1.12 -10.71
N VAL A 60 7.87 -1.23 -11.51
CA VAL A 60 9.14 -0.52 -11.28
C VAL A 60 9.40 0.39 -12.46
N LEU A 61 9.55 1.69 -12.18
CA LEU A 61 9.88 2.69 -13.19
C LEU A 61 11.24 3.29 -12.85
N ALA A 62 11.72 4.18 -13.70
CA ALA A 62 13.06 4.75 -13.53
C ALA A 62 13.26 5.43 -12.19
N ASN A 63 12.21 6.06 -11.67
CA ASN A 63 12.32 6.84 -10.44
C ASN A 63 11.15 6.62 -9.49
N THR A 64 10.36 5.57 -9.71
CA THR A 64 9.18 5.28 -8.89
C THR A 64 8.96 3.78 -8.82
N GLN A 65 8.42 3.32 -7.69
CA GLN A 65 7.96 1.94 -7.58
C GLN A 65 6.57 1.94 -6.95
N HIS A 66 5.70 1.07 -7.45
CA HIS A 66 4.31 0.98 -7.01
C HIS A 66 4.10 -0.35 -6.29
N PHE A 67 3.33 -0.32 -5.20
CA PHE A 67 3.06 -1.51 -4.39
C PHE A 67 1.58 -1.58 -4.09
N ASP A 68 1.03 -2.79 -4.11
CA ASP A 68 -0.39 -3.01 -3.82
C ASP A 68 -0.55 -3.98 -2.66
N CYS A 69 -1.45 -3.66 -1.75
CA CYS A 69 -1.77 -4.51 -0.62
C CYS A 69 -3.27 -4.65 -0.50
N ILE A 70 -3.72 -5.77 0.07
CA ILE A 70 -5.13 -5.97 0.38
C ILE A 70 -5.24 -6.11 1.90
N ALA A 71 -6.06 -5.27 2.52
CA ALA A 71 -6.16 -5.25 3.96
C ALA A 71 -7.44 -4.55 4.41
N SER A 72 -7.86 -4.85 5.64
CA SER A 72 -8.95 -4.12 6.30
C SER A 72 -8.38 -3.32 7.47
N GLY A 73 -9.21 -2.47 8.04
CA GLY A 73 -8.82 -1.69 9.21
C GLY A 73 -8.17 -0.37 8.84
N THR A 74 -7.54 0.23 9.82
CA THR A 74 -6.86 1.51 9.68
C THR A 74 -5.37 1.29 9.46
N LEU A 75 -4.81 1.95 8.45
CA LEU A 75 -3.38 1.84 8.18
C LEU A 75 -2.59 2.45 9.34
N LEU A 76 -1.71 1.66 9.95
CA LEU A 76 -0.90 2.08 11.08
C LEU A 76 0.52 2.46 10.68
N SER A 77 1.09 1.74 9.72
CA SER A 77 2.45 2.00 9.29
C SER A 77 2.69 1.42 7.91
N ALA A 78 3.62 2.01 7.21
CA ALA A 78 4.12 1.47 5.95
C ALA A 78 5.53 2.00 5.74
N SER A 79 6.39 1.15 5.21
CA SER A 79 7.77 1.53 4.93
C SER A 79 8.32 0.68 3.80
N THR A 80 9.37 1.18 3.17
CA THR A 80 10.12 0.40 2.18
C THR A 80 11.59 0.45 2.51
N ASN A 81 12.35 -0.43 1.86
CA ASN A 81 13.80 -0.40 1.95
C ASN A 81 14.42 0.39 0.80
N LEU A 82 13.67 1.34 0.26
CA LEU A 82 14.13 2.18 -0.86
C LEU A 82 14.44 3.59 -0.37
N PRO A 83 15.26 4.31 -1.13
CA PRO A 83 15.40 5.75 -0.89
C PRO A 83 14.18 6.49 -1.42
N GLY A 84 14.09 7.77 -1.11
CA GLY A 84 13.09 8.65 -1.67
C GLY A 84 11.95 8.91 -0.73
N LYS A 85 10.72 8.88 -1.25
CA LYS A 85 9.53 9.25 -0.50
C LYS A 85 8.41 8.25 -0.76
N LEU A 86 7.89 7.66 0.29
CA LEU A 86 6.78 6.71 0.22
C LEU A 86 5.48 7.40 0.61
N VAL A 87 4.45 7.23 -0.21
CA VAL A 87 3.12 7.78 0.08
C VAL A 87 2.06 6.72 -0.24
N LEU A 88 0.92 6.85 0.43
CA LEU A 88 -0.28 6.12 0.02
C LEU A 88 -0.89 6.94 -1.12
N SER A 89 -0.90 6.38 -2.30
CA SER A 89 -1.40 7.08 -3.48
C SER A 89 -2.92 7.07 -3.49
N ASP A 90 -3.50 5.90 -3.19
CA ASP A 90 -4.94 5.83 -3.12
C ASP A 90 -5.33 4.49 -2.50
N PHE A 91 -6.58 4.37 -2.07
CA PHE A 91 -7.11 3.10 -1.59
C PHE A 91 -8.60 3.05 -1.85
N SER A 92 -9.09 1.82 -2.04
CA SER A 92 -10.47 1.60 -2.37
C SER A 92 -11.00 0.46 -1.52
N CYS A 93 -11.92 0.75 -0.62
CA CYS A 93 -12.49 -0.27 0.25
C CYS A 93 -13.53 -1.06 -0.51
N GLY A 94 -13.45 -2.39 -0.40
CA GLY A 94 -14.41 -3.26 -1.02
C GLY A 94 -15.75 -3.14 -0.34
N SER A 95 -16.80 -3.43 -1.09
CA SER A 95 -18.13 -3.38 -0.53
C SER A 95 -18.58 -4.78 -0.30
N LYS A 96 -18.07 -5.53 -0.12
CA LYS A 96 -18.59 -6.72 0.17
C LYS A 96 -19.69 -7.11 -0.58
N GLU A 97 -20.13 -6.88 -1.07
CA GLU A 97 -20.96 -7.03 -1.84
C GLU A 97 -20.95 -6.96 -2.96
N GLU A 98 -20.68 -6.95 -3.34
CA GLU A 98 -20.75 -6.95 -4.20
C GLU A 98 -20.68 -7.25 -4.96
N PRO A 99 -21.09 -7.34 -5.46
CA PRO A 99 -21.25 -7.42 -6.32
C PRO A 99 -21.53 -7.34 -7.03
N PRO A 100 -21.91 -7.42 -7.43
CA PRO A 100 -22.41 -7.16 -8.09
C PRO A 100 -22.99 -7.19 -8.75
N CYS A 101 -23.55 -7.17 -9.19
CA CYS A 101 -24.34 -7.09 -9.65
C CYS A 101 -24.43 -6.61 -10.40
N ASP A 102 -24.61 -6.54 -10.84
CA ASP A 102 -24.91 -6.06 -11.34
C ASP A 102 -25.36 -5.60 -11.84
N PRO A 103 -25.64 -5.31 -12.32
CA PRO A 103 -26.22 -4.76 -12.55
C PRO A 103 -26.53 -4.53 -13.28
N LYS A 104 -26.57 -4.71 -13.70
CA LYS A 104 -26.96 -4.69 -13.90
C LYS A 104 -27.24 -5.24 -13.77
N LYS A 105 -27.20 -5.61 -13.71
CA LYS A 105 -27.43 -6.24 -13.04
C LYS A 105 -27.86 -6.45 -12.37
N GLU A 106 -28.24 -6.57 -12.51
CA GLU A 106 -28.69 -6.73 -11.63
C GLU A 106 -28.61 -7.01 -10.90
N ASP A 107 -28.47 -7.30 -11.07
CA ASP A 107 -28.36 -7.61 -10.09
C ASP A 107 -27.95 -7.46 -9.43
N CYS A 108 -27.68 -7.34 -9.70
CA CYS A 108 -27.41 -7.23 -8.84
C CYS A 108 -27.69 -6.71 -8.22
N LYS A 109 -28.28 -6.54 -8.34
CA LYS A 109 -28.77 -6.15 -7.66
C LYS A 109 -29.40 -6.19 -7.25
N LYS A 110 -29.74 -6.55 -7.49
CA LYS A 110 -30.32 -6.75 -6.98
C LYS A 110 -30.59 -6.84 -6.43
#